data_eaf52e212257fc71fd9f0aa337b595a9
#
_entry.id   eaf52e212257fc71fd9f0aa337b595a9
#
_cell.length_a   1.000
_cell.length_b   1.000
_cell.length_c   1.000
_cell.angle_alpha   90.00
_cell.angle_beta   90.00
_cell.angle_gamma   90.00
#
_symmetry.space_group_name_H-M   'P 1'
#
loop_
_entity.id
_entity.type
_entity.pdbx_description
1 polymer ?
#
loop_
_entity_poly.entity_id
_entity_poly.type
_entity_poly.pdbx_seq_one_letter_code
_entity_poly.pdbx_strand_id
1 'polypeptide(L)'
;MRVLVIGGGGYVAGLILPALAARHEVTVLDPRPSTGAHTHRTGSATDPADLAAAMVGADVILHTALANPAGHQLADAAHAFEVNVTSVHLALAAAHEAGVPHAVHLSSLSVYRDLTTRRLDESVPPDATDLYGLTKRLAEQVCHAAAFEWDMSVTVLRLAWPTTDQAWPAWALPGQPPRTHTADGAPVHALAADDLARAVLAALEHRDGFDVFHITGTDQDGRWSPAKARDVLRWEPRRR
;
A
#
# COMPACT_ATOMS: atom_id res chain seq x y z
N MET A 1 -5.87 -18.62 0.61
CA MET A 1 -5.33 -18.08 1.87
C MET A 1 -6.39 -17.25 2.58
N ARG A 2 -6.27 -17.11 3.88
CA ARG A 2 -7.05 -16.18 4.70
C ARG A 2 -6.24 -14.87 4.79
N VAL A 3 -6.73 -13.83 4.15
CA VAL A 3 -6.07 -12.53 4.03
C VAL A 3 -6.74 -11.54 4.97
N LEU A 4 -6.00 -10.97 5.92
CA LEU A 4 -6.47 -9.86 6.72
C LEU A 4 -6.07 -8.54 6.05
N VAL A 5 -7.06 -7.73 5.64
CA VAL A 5 -6.85 -6.40 5.07
C VAL A 5 -7.10 -5.34 6.15
N ILE A 6 -6.04 -4.68 6.59
CA ILE A 6 -6.08 -3.61 7.59
C ILE A 6 -6.22 -2.26 6.88
N GLY A 7 -7.31 -1.52 7.17
CA GLY A 7 -7.64 -0.29 6.45
C GLY A 7 -8.49 -0.51 5.18
N GLY A 8 -9.25 -1.63 5.14
CA GLY A 8 -10.00 -2.03 3.95
C GLY A 8 -11.19 -1.15 3.57
N GLY A 9 -11.63 -0.23 4.44
CA GLY A 9 -12.63 0.81 4.11
C GLY A 9 -12.07 2.00 3.32
N GLY A 10 -10.76 1.98 2.95
CA GLY A 10 -10.08 3.02 2.19
C GLY A 10 -10.30 2.91 0.68
N TYR A 11 -10.01 4.02 -0.04
CA TYR A 11 -10.14 4.08 -1.50
C TYR A 11 -9.30 3.01 -2.21
N VAL A 12 -8.00 2.92 -1.88
CA VAL A 12 -7.09 1.97 -2.55
C VAL A 12 -7.48 0.52 -2.26
N ALA A 13 -7.89 0.22 -1.03
CA ALA A 13 -8.41 -1.10 -0.68
C ALA A 13 -9.66 -1.45 -1.50
N GLY A 14 -10.58 -0.49 -1.68
CA GLY A 14 -11.77 -0.67 -2.50
C GLY A 14 -11.49 -1.05 -3.96
N LEU A 15 -10.34 -0.61 -4.52
CA LEU A 15 -9.92 -0.99 -5.88
C LEU A 15 -9.53 -2.46 -6.00
N ILE A 16 -9.04 -3.08 -4.93
CA ILE A 16 -8.42 -4.42 -4.97
C ILE A 16 -9.27 -5.50 -4.29
N LEU A 17 -10.12 -5.13 -3.33
CA LEU A 17 -10.93 -6.08 -2.56
C LEU A 17 -11.75 -7.05 -3.41
N PRO A 18 -12.40 -6.63 -4.52
CA PRO A 18 -13.13 -7.57 -5.37
C PRO A 18 -12.25 -8.69 -5.95
N ALA A 19 -11.05 -8.35 -6.39
CA ALA A 19 -10.11 -9.33 -6.96
C ALA A 19 -9.51 -10.25 -5.88
N LEU A 20 -9.27 -9.73 -4.67
CA LEU A 20 -8.81 -10.51 -3.53
C LEU A 20 -9.89 -11.52 -3.08
N ALA A 21 -11.12 -11.05 -2.89
CA ALA A 21 -12.24 -11.89 -2.46
C ALA A 21 -12.63 -12.98 -3.48
N ALA A 22 -12.32 -12.78 -4.75
CA ALA A 22 -12.53 -13.80 -5.78
C ALA A 22 -11.54 -14.99 -5.66
N ARG A 23 -10.43 -14.85 -4.93
CA ARG A 23 -9.35 -15.84 -4.85
C ARG A 23 -9.00 -16.28 -3.43
N HIS A 24 -9.38 -15.50 -2.44
CA HIS A 24 -8.99 -15.68 -1.04
C HIS A 24 -10.18 -15.47 -0.11
N GLU A 25 -10.11 -16.05 1.07
CA GLU A 25 -10.98 -15.69 2.17
C GLU A 25 -10.46 -14.37 2.77
N VAL A 26 -11.26 -13.30 2.66
CA VAL A 26 -10.84 -11.96 3.05
C VAL A 26 -11.59 -11.52 4.30
N THR A 27 -10.83 -11.07 5.30
CA THR A 27 -11.34 -10.31 6.46
C THR A 27 -10.81 -8.88 6.37
N VAL A 28 -11.67 -7.90 6.53
CA VAL A 28 -11.32 -6.47 6.58
C VAL A 28 -11.41 -5.97 8.02
N LEU A 29 -10.38 -5.26 8.48
CA LEU A 29 -10.38 -4.47 9.71
C LEU A 29 -10.38 -2.98 9.34
N ASP A 30 -11.46 -2.27 9.64
CA ASP A 30 -11.57 -0.80 9.43
C ASP A 30 -12.68 -0.23 10.32
N PRO A 31 -12.55 0.97 10.90
CA PRO A 31 -13.63 1.61 11.63
C PRO A 31 -14.82 1.99 10.74
N ARG A 32 -14.61 2.16 9.43
CA ARG A 32 -15.66 2.45 8.45
C ARG A 32 -16.17 1.16 7.83
N PRO A 33 -17.47 1.01 7.61
CA PRO A 33 -18.01 -0.16 6.96
C PRO A 33 -17.47 -0.31 5.53
N SER A 34 -17.19 -1.53 5.13
CA SER A 34 -16.86 -1.91 3.75
C SER A 34 -17.89 -2.93 3.26
N THR A 35 -18.19 -2.90 1.97
CA THR A 35 -19.17 -3.79 1.33
C THR A 35 -18.48 -4.67 0.31
N GLY A 36 -18.92 -5.93 0.18
CA GLY A 36 -18.35 -6.88 -0.77
C GLY A 36 -18.40 -8.32 -0.26
N ALA A 37 -17.76 -9.23 -1.00
CA ALA A 37 -17.68 -10.65 -0.67
C ALA A 37 -16.54 -10.93 0.34
N HIS A 38 -16.56 -10.24 1.51
CA HIS A 38 -15.58 -10.40 2.57
C HIS A 38 -16.24 -10.25 3.95
N THR A 39 -15.57 -10.74 4.97
CA THR A 39 -15.96 -10.50 6.37
C THR A 39 -15.47 -9.12 6.80
N HIS A 40 -16.35 -8.30 7.39
CA HIS A 40 -15.96 -7.01 7.96
C HIS A 40 -15.90 -7.09 9.48
N ARG A 41 -14.82 -6.59 10.07
CA ARG A 41 -14.63 -6.35 11.51
C ARG A 41 -14.45 -4.85 11.73
N THR A 42 -15.35 -4.26 12.50
CA THR A 42 -15.21 -2.86 12.93
C THR A 42 -14.10 -2.78 13.97
N GLY A 43 -13.10 -1.94 13.72
CA GLY A 43 -11.97 -1.75 14.64
C GLY A 43 -10.91 -0.86 14.05
N SER A 44 -9.92 -0.48 14.84
CA SER A 44 -8.85 0.45 14.47
C SER A 44 -7.52 -0.26 14.22
N ALA A 45 -6.81 0.17 13.18
CA ALA A 45 -5.43 -0.23 12.93
C ALA A 45 -4.44 0.27 14.01
N THR A 46 -4.86 1.18 14.88
CA THR A 46 -4.06 1.74 15.97
C THR A 46 -4.46 1.19 17.35
N ASP A 47 -5.42 0.26 17.41
CA ASP A 47 -5.81 -0.44 18.62
C ASP A 47 -5.23 -1.86 18.65
N PRO A 48 -4.34 -2.18 19.63
CA PRO A 48 -3.74 -3.50 19.74
C PRO A 48 -4.75 -4.63 19.96
N ALA A 49 -5.86 -4.39 20.68
CA ALA A 49 -6.85 -5.42 20.95
C ALA A 49 -7.66 -5.75 19.67
N ASP A 50 -8.02 -4.73 18.89
CA ASP A 50 -8.69 -4.91 17.60
C ASP A 50 -7.80 -5.69 16.61
N LEU A 51 -6.51 -5.34 16.56
CA LEU A 51 -5.52 -6.04 15.74
C LEU A 51 -5.37 -7.50 16.16
N ALA A 52 -5.16 -7.78 17.45
CA ALA A 52 -5.02 -9.14 17.95
C ALA A 52 -6.26 -9.99 17.65
N ALA A 53 -7.47 -9.43 17.86
CA ALA A 53 -8.70 -10.13 17.54
C ALA A 53 -8.89 -10.39 16.04
N ALA A 54 -8.49 -9.45 15.19
CA ALA A 54 -8.59 -9.60 13.73
C ALA A 54 -7.56 -10.58 13.16
N MET A 55 -6.41 -10.74 13.82
CA MET A 55 -5.28 -11.57 13.37
C MET A 55 -5.58 -13.07 13.46
N VAL A 56 -6.57 -13.47 14.26
CA VAL A 56 -6.89 -14.89 14.50
C VAL A 56 -7.19 -15.61 13.18
N GLY A 57 -6.33 -16.56 12.87
CA GLY A 57 -6.48 -17.43 11.71
C GLY A 57 -6.04 -16.82 10.39
N ALA A 58 -5.45 -15.63 10.35
CA ALA A 58 -4.87 -15.05 9.14
C ALA A 58 -3.61 -15.82 8.69
N ASP A 59 -3.45 -16.00 7.39
CA ASP A 59 -2.25 -16.58 6.77
C ASP A 59 -1.28 -15.48 6.30
N VAL A 60 -1.81 -14.28 6.06
CA VAL A 60 -1.07 -13.09 5.59
C VAL A 60 -1.85 -11.81 5.92
N ILE A 61 -1.14 -10.72 6.17
CA ILE A 61 -1.74 -9.40 6.31
C ILE A 61 -1.45 -8.52 5.10
N LEU A 62 -2.43 -7.68 4.72
CA LEU A 62 -2.29 -6.60 3.77
C LEU A 62 -2.61 -5.28 4.48
N HIS A 63 -1.58 -4.47 4.74
CA HIS A 63 -1.73 -3.19 5.41
C HIS A 63 -1.97 -2.08 4.39
N THR A 64 -3.16 -1.50 4.40
CA THR A 64 -3.62 -0.42 3.53
C THR A 64 -4.08 0.81 4.28
N ALA A 65 -4.08 0.78 5.63
CA ALA A 65 -4.52 1.91 6.45
C ALA A 65 -3.69 3.15 6.13
N LEU A 66 -4.38 4.28 5.97
CA LEU A 66 -3.79 5.53 5.54
C LEU A 66 -4.55 6.72 6.12
N ALA A 67 -3.84 7.63 6.78
CA ALA A 67 -4.24 9.02 6.94
C ALA A 67 -3.51 9.86 5.90
N ASN A 68 -4.26 10.53 5.02
CA ASN A 68 -3.71 11.49 4.08
C ASN A 68 -3.88 12.90 4.67
N PRO A 69 -2.81 13.51 5.21
CA PRO A 69 -2.93 14.81 5.83
C PRO A 69 -3.29 15.87 4.78
N ALA A 70 -4.45 16.51 4.98
CA ALA A 70 -4.91 17.58 4.08
C ALA A 70 -4.32 18.94 4.41
N GLY A 71 -3.58 19.08 5.52
CA GLY A 71 -3.06 20.33 6.03
C GLY A 71 -1.72 20.19 6.75
N HIS A 72 -1.26 21.28 7.33
CA HIS A 72 0.00 21.36 8.08
C HIS A 72 -0.24 21.61 9.59
N GLN A 73 -1.46 21.35 10.07
CA GLN A 73 -1.77 21.51 11.49
C GLN A 73 -1.12 20.41 12.33
N LEU A 74 -0.82 20.72 13.57
CA LEU A 74 -0.18 19.76 14.48
C LEU A 74 -1.02 18.49 14.68
N ALA A 75 -2.35 18.63 14.72
CA ALA A 75 -3.27 17.50 14.84
C ALA A 75 -3.22 16.59 13.59
N ASP A 76 -3.10 17.16 12.39
CA ASP A 76 -2.97 16.36 11.14
C ASP A 76 -1.66 15.57 11.13
N ALA A 77 -0.58 16.18 11.62
CA ALA A 77 0.71 15.51 11.73
C ALA A 77 0.65 14.35 12.74
N ALA A 78 0.10 14.56 13.93
CA ALA A 78 -0.03 13.52 14.95
C ALA A 78 -0.85 12.34 14.42
N HIS A 79 -2.00 12.61 13.80
CA HIS A 79 -2.84 11.57 13.21
C HIS A 79 -2.15 10.83 12.04
N ALA A 80 -1.40 11.55 11.21
CA ALA A 80 -0.64 10.92 10.12
C ALA A 80 0.43 9.97 10.65
N PHE A 81 1.18 10.36 11.68
CA PHE A 81 2.16 9.46 12.30
C PHE A 81 1.51 8.26 12.97
N GLU A 82 0.41 8.47 13.68
CA GLU A 82 -0.34 7.40 14.33
C GLU A 82 -0.81 6.35 13.31
N VAL A 83 -1.51 6.79 12.24
CA VAL A 83 -2.08 5.86 11.26
C VAL A 83 -1.05 5.33 10.25
N ASN A 84 -0.09 6.15 9.79
CA ASN A 84 0.81 5.74 8.73
C ASN A 84 2.08 5.04 9.23
N VAL A 85 2.46 5.22 10.51
CA VAL A 85 3.70 4.66 11.07
C VAL A 85 3.40 3.72 12.23
N THR A 86 2.73 4.23 13.29
CA THR A 86 2.46 3.42 14.48
C THR A 86 1.58 2.21 14.15
N SER A 87 0.54 2.37 13.34
CA SER A 87 -0.32 1.24 12.96
C SER A 87 0.42 0.15 12.20
N VAL A 88 1.43 0.51 11.38
CA VAL A 88 2.26 -0.48 10.67
C VAL A 88 3.04 -1.33 11.65
N HIS A 89 3.69 -0.70 12.65
CA HIS A 89 4.39 -1.44 13.69
C HIS A 89 3.46 -2.34 14.49
N LEU A 90 2.32 -1.82 14.94
CA LEU A 90 1.34 -2.60 15.71
C LEU A 90 0.78 -3.78 14.90
N ALA A 91 0.50 -3.59 13.62
CA ALA A 91 0.01 -4.66 12.75
C ALA A 91 1.05 -5.75 12.54
N LEU A 92 2.32 -5.40 12.33
CA LEU A 92 3.42 -6.35 12.18
C LEU A 92 3.72 -7.10 13.51
N ALA A 93 3.69 -6.39 14.64
CA ALA A 93 3.85 -7.01 15.96
C ALA A 93 2.72 -8.00 16.24
N ALA A 94 1.46 -7.62 16.01
CA ALA A 94 0.32 -8.50 16.18
C ALA A 94 0.38 -9.71 15.23
N ALA A 95 0.87 -9.54 14.01
CA ALA A 95 1.11 -10.64 13.08
C ALA A 95 2.17 -11.60 13.59
N HIS A 96 3.30 -11.08 14.08
CA HIS A 96 4.36 -11.89 14.69
C HIS A 96 3.83 -12.68 15.90
N GLU A 97 3.14 -12.03 16.84
CA GLU A 97 2.55 -12.69 18.02
C GLU A 97 1.52 -13.78 17.66
N ALA A 98 0.77 -13.58 16.56
CA ALA A 98 -0.19 -14.55 16.06
C ALA A 98 0.42 -15.66 15.17
N GLY A 99 1.74 -15.62 14.91
CA GLY A 99 2.44 -16.55 14.03
C GLY A 99 2.10 -16.38 12.55
N VAL A 100 1.67 -15.18 12.10
CA VAL A 100 1.44 -14.85 10.69
C VAL A 100 2.78 -14.49 10.05
N PRO A 101 3.30 -15.30 9.11
CA PRO A 101 4.69 -15.19 8.68
C PRO A 101 4.93 -14.15 7.59
N HIS A 102 3.87 -13.55 7.02
CA HIS A 102 3.97 -12.69 5.86
C HIS A 102 3.08 -11.46 5.94
N ALA A 103 3.63 -10.33 5.48
CA ALA A 103 2.92 -9.05 5.39
C ALA A 103 3.17 -8.37 4.04
N VAL A 104 2.14 -7.73 3.51
CA VAL A 104 2.24 -6.80 2.38
C VAL A 104 1.85 -5.41 2.86
N HIS A 105 2.71 -4.40 2.61
CA HIS A 105 2.44 -3.00 2.96
C HIS A 105 2.30 -2.14 1.71
N LEU A 106 1.22 -1.36 1.61
CA LEU A 106 1.05 -0.39 0.54
C LEU A 106 1.73 0.93 0.90
N SER A 107 2.87 1.16 0.27
CA SER A 107 3.63 2.41 0.32
C SER A 107 3.30 3.31 -0.88
N SER A 108 4.14 4.28 -1.18
CA SER A 108 3.93 5.25 -2.25
C SER A 108 5.26 5.65 -2.87
N LEU A 109 5.27 5.99 -4.17
CA LEU A 109 6.42 6.68 -4.78
C LEU A 109 6.69 8.06 -4.14
N SER A 110 5.72 8.63 -3.41
CA SER A 110 5.94 9.86 -2.63
C SER A 110 6.97 9.72 -1.51
N VAL A 111 7.55 8.54 -1.29
CA VAL A 111 8.77 8.36 -0.48
C VAL A 111 9.97 9.09 -1.08
N TYR A 112 9.90 9.43 -2.36
CA TYR A 112 10.90 10.26 -3.04
C TYR A 112 10.44 11.71 -3.13
N ARG A 113 11.37 12.63 -2.87
CA ARG A 113 11.12 14.08 -2.91
C ARG A 113 10.83 14.60 -4.32
N ASP A 114 11.48 14.01 -5.33
CA ASP A 114 11.35 14.41 -6.72
C ASP A 114 10.99 13.21 -7.58
N LEU A 115 9.79 13.25 -8.14
CA LEU A 115 9.23 12.23 -9.01
C LEU A 115 9.31 12.58 -10.50
N THR A 116 9.76 13.80 -10.83
CA THR A 116 9.60 14.36 -12.18
C THR A 116 10.90 14.46 -12.96
N THR A 117 12.03 14.71 -12.29
CA THR A 117 13.32 14.94 -12.95
C THR A 117 14.32 13.80 -12.79
N ARG A 118 14.10 12.91 -11.81
CA ARG A 118 15.00 11.80 -11.48
C ARG A 118 14.54 10.49 -12.12
N ARG A 119 15.50 9.66 -12.50
CA ARG A 119 15.24 8.24 -12.74
C ARG A 119 15.28 7.51 -11.41
N LEU A 120 14.24 6.75 -11.14
CA LEU A 120 14.02 6.08 -9.87
C LEU A 120 13.83 4.58 -10.09
N ASP A 121 14.58 3.81 -9.35
CA ASP A 121 14.36 2.40 -9.09
C ASP A 121 14.46 2.14 -7.59
N GLU A 122 14.28 0.92 -7.16
CA GLU A 122 14.24 0.56 -5.74
C GLU A 122 15.59 0.70 -5.04
N SER A 123 16.71 0.84 -5.78
CA SER A 123 18.05 1.09 -5.23
C SER A 123 18.26 2.52 -4.77
N VAL A 124 17.44 3.46 -5.29
CA VAL A 124 17.50 4.87 -4.88
C VAL A 124 16.93 5.03 -3.47
N PRO A 125 17.69 5.56 -2.51
CA PRO A 125 17.17 5.75 -1.14
C PRO A 125 16.02 6.75 -1.10
N PRO A 126 14.94 6.45 -0.36
CA PRO A 126 13.85 7.40 -0.10
C PRO A 126 14.34 8.67 0.58
N ASP A 127 13.91 9.84 0.09
CA ASP A 127 14.41 11.16 0.55
C ASP A 127 13.31 12.22 0.76
N ALA A 128 12.02 11.85 0.70
CA ALA A 128 10.91 12.77 0.93
C ALA A 128 10.97 13.40 2.34
N THR A 129 10.61 14.68 2.42
CA THR A 129 10.61 15.49 3.65
C THR A 129 9.25 16.09 3.98
N ASP A 130 8.30 16.05 3.04
CA ASP A 130 6.92 16.42 3.32
C ASP A 130 6.26 15.39 4.24
N LEU A 131 5.20 15.79 4.92
CA LEU A 131 4.57 14.97 5.96
C LEU A 131 4.10 13.60 5.44
N TYR A 132 3.48 13.56 4.26
CA TYR A 132 3.00 12.30 3.70
C TYR A 132 4.15 11.37 3.31
N GLY A 133 5.08 11.87 2.49
CA GLY A 133 6.24 11.11 2.04
C GLY A 133 7.13 10.66 3.20
N LEU A 134 7.34 11.53 4.20
CA LEU A 134 8.09 11.20 5.41
C LEU A 134 7.45 10.04 6.19
N THR A 135 6.12 10.08 6.42
CA THR A 135 5.46 8.99 7.14
C THR A 135 5.51 7.67 6.35
N LYS A 136 5.42 7.70 5.01
CA LYS A 136 5.59 6.50 4.19
C LYS A 136 7.02 5.95 4.25
N ARG A 137 8.04 6.81 4.19
CA ARG A 137 9.44 6.39 4.40
C ARG A 137 9.65 5.69 5.74
N LEU A 138 9.12 6.28 6.82
CA LEU A 138 9.26 5.72 8.17
C LEU A 138 8.52 4.38 8.29
N ALA A 139 7.35 4.25 7.67
CA ALA A 139 6.62 2.98 7.59
C ALA A 139 7.46 1.87 6.92
N GLU A 140 8.17 2.19 5.82
CA GLU A 140 9.08 1.24 5.17
C GLU A 140 10.26 0.84 6.08
N GLN A 141 10.78 1.78 6.89
CA GLN A 141 11.81 1.45 7.90
C GLN A 141 11.26 0.52 8.99
N VAL A 142 10.02 0.74 9.42
CA VAL A 142 9.33 -0.17 10.35
C VAL A 142 9.17 -1.57 9.72
N CYS A 143 8.75 -1.66 8.47
CA CYS A 143 8.64 -2.92 7.74
C CYS A 143 9.99 -3.65 7.65
N HIS A 144 11.05 -2.92 7.30
CA HIS A 144 12.40 -3.49 7.24
C HIS A 144 12.89 -4.01 8.59
N ALA A 145 12.69 -3.22 9.66
CA ALA A 145 13.07 -3.61 11.01
C ALA A 145 12.32 -4.86 11.47
N ALA A 146 11.00 -4.93 11.22
CA ALA A 146 10.17 -6.07 11.58
C ALA A 146 10.58 -7.35 10.84
N ALA A 147 10.87 -7.23 9.54
CA ALA A 147 11.34 -8.38 8.75
C ALA A 147 12.63 -8.95 9.31
N PHE A 148 13.57 -8.10 9.71
CA PHE A 148 14.86 -8.51 10.26
C PHE A 148 14.73 -9.05 11.69
N GLU A 149 14.01 -8.34 12.56
CA GLU A 149 13.93 -8.69 14.00
C GLU A 149 13.09 -9.95 14.24
N TRP A 150 12.02 -10.15 13.46
CA TRP A 150 11.05 -11.23 13.66
C TRP A 150 11.11 -12.34 12.61
N ASP A 151 12.10 -12.31 11.72
CA ASP A 151 12.23 -13.27 10.61
C ASP A 151 10.93 -13.41 9.78
N MET A 152 10.26 -12.28 9.58
CA MET A 152 9.03 -12.21 8.79
C MET A 152 9.35 -11.89 7.33
N SER A 153 8.56 -12.44 6.42
CA SER A 153 8.54 -11.94 5.05
C SER A 153 7.69 -10.66 4.97
N VAL A 154 8.26 -9.55 4.51
CA VAL A 154 7.53 -8.28 4.34
C VAL A 154 7.77 -7.71 2.96
N THR A 155 6.70 -7.63 2.17
CA THR A 155 6.71 -7.05 0.82
C THR A 155 6.11 -5.65 0.84
N VAL A 156 6.85 -4.66 0.35
CA VAL A 156 6.41 -3.26 0.26
C VAL A 156 6.14 -2.90 -1.20
N LEU A 157 4.95 -2.35 -1.47
CA LEU A 157 4.56 -1.87 -2.80
C LEU A 157 4.50 -0.34 -2.81
N ARG A 158 5.44 0.32 -3.50
CA ARG A 158 5.43 1.77 -3.74
C ARG A 158 4.52 2.09 -4.91
N LEU A 159 3.32 2.58 -4.62
CA LEU A 159 2.29 2.85 -5.62
C LEU A 159 2.42 4.26 -6.21
N ALA A 160 2.05 4.40 -7.49
CA ALA A 160 1.85 5.68 -8.16
C ALA A 160 0.41 5.81 -8.67
N TRP A 161 -0.31 6.85 -8.23
CA TRP A 161 -1.62 7.28 -8.74
C TRP A 161 -2.62 6.14 -9.03
N PRO A 162 -2.96 5.29 -8.04
CA PRO A 162 -3.95 4.25 -8.24
C PRO A 162 -5.32 4.86 -8.59
N THR A 163 -5.98 4.29 -9.59
CA THR A 163 -7.26 4.78 -10.13
C THR A 163 -8.18 3.62 -10.49
N THR A 164 -9.48 3.91 -10.64
CA THR A 164 -10.43 2.92 -11.15
C THR A 164 -10.15 2.59 -12.61
N ASP A 165 -10.56 1.41 -13.08
CA ASP A 165 -10.43 1.04 -14.49
C ASP A 165 -11.22 1.94 -15.42
N GLN A 166 -12.33 2.53 -14.94
CA GLN A 166 -13.15 3.46 -15.70
C GLN A 166 -12.51 4.83 -15.86
N ALA A 167 -11.78 5.31 -14.85
CA ALA A 167 -11.10 6.61 -14.90
C ALA A 167 -9.77 6.56 -15.67
N TRP A 168 -9.15 5.38 -15.75
CA TRP A 168 -7.88 5.23 -16.48
C TRP A 168 -8.00 5.72 -17.95
N PRO A 169 -7.02 6.44 -18.52
CA PRO A 169 -5.65 6.70 -18.02
C PRO A 169 -5.50 7.90 -17.09
N ALA A 170 -6.60 8.56 -16.71
CA ALA A 170 -6.54 9.65 -15.75
C ALA A 170 -6.53 9.14 -14.30
N TRP A 171 -5.83 9.85 -13.43
CA TRP A 171 -5.94 9.64 -12.00
C TRP A 171 -7.17 10.35 -11.44
N ALA A 172 -8.02 9.63 -10.74
CA ALA A 172 -9.21 10.18 -10.10
C ALA A 172 -9.30 9.69 -8.65
N LEU A 173 -9.54 10.62 -7.75
CA LEU A 173 -9.94 10.32 -6.37
C LEU A 173 -11.44 10.58 -6.19
N PRO A 174 -12.10 9.91 -5.26
CA PRO A 174 -13.51 10.15 -4.97
C PRO A 174 -13.80 11.64 -4.72
N GLY A 175 -14.78 12.19 -5.43
CA GLY A 175 -15.19 13.60 -5.30
C GLY A 175 -14.23 14.61 -5.94
N GLN A 176 -13.19 14.19 -6.66
CA GLN A 176 -12.27 15.07 -7.37
C GLN A 176 -12.35 14.86 -8.89
N PRO A 177 -12.13 15.90 -9.70
CA PRO A 177 -12.06 15.74 -11.15
C PRO A 177 -10.85 14.89 -11.55
N PRO A 178 -10.97 14.04 -12.58
CA PRO A 178 -9.85 13.28 -13.11
C PRO A 178 -8.71 14.18 -13.61
N ARG A 179 -7.47 13.73 -13.42
CA ARG A 179 -6.25 14.47 -13.81
C ARG A 179 -5.35 13.59 -14.65
N THR A 180 -4.82 14.14 -15.73
CA THR A 180 -3.79 13.53 -16.56
C THR A 180 -2.41 14.14 -16.36
N HIS A 181 -2.36 15.27 -15.61
CA HIS A 181 -1.13 15.98 -15.26
C HIS A 181 -1.15 16.36 -13.77
N THR A 182 0.02 16.43 -13.19
CA THR A 182 0.27 16.97 -11.84
C THR A 182 0.14 18.48 -11.84
N ALA A 183 0.19 19.12 -10.67
CA ALA A 183 0.08 20.58 -10.56
C ALA A 183 1.25 21.34 -11.24
N ASP A 184 2.41 20.72 -11.33
CA ASP A 184 3.61 21.22 -12.02
C ASP A 184 3.67 20.85 -13.52
N GLY A 185 2.59 20.25 -14.05
CA GLY A 185 2.44 19.93 -15.47
C GLY A 185 3.07 18.61 -15.93
N ALA A 186 3.62 17.81 -15.03
CA ALA A 186 4.16 16.50 -15.39
C ALA A 186 3.02 15.49 -15.69
N PRO A 187 3.20 14.56 -16.64
CA PRO A 187 2.18 13.55 -16.93
C PRO A 187 1.96 12.61 -15.73
N VAL A 188 0.71 12.25 -15.49
CA VAL A 188 0.31 11.22 -14.53
C VAL A 188 0.28 9.87 -15.23
N HIS A 189 1.04 8.92 -14.71
CA HIS A 189 1.03 7.53 -15.17
C HIS A 189 0.16 6.69 -14.25
N ALA A 190 -1.16 6.82 -14.43
CA ALA A 190 -2.13 6.21 -13.54
C ALA A 190 -2.03 4.69 -13.53
N LEU A 191 -2.09 4.11 -12.33
CA LEU A 191 -2.11 2.67 -12.10
C LEU A 191 -3.57 2.19 -12.04
N ALA A 192 -4.00 1.42 -13.03
CA ALA A 192 -5.35 0.89 -13.12
C ALA A 192 -5.63 -0.11 -11.98
N ALA A 193 -6.90 -0.20 -11.56
CA ALA A 193 -7.32 -1.09 -10.46
C ALA A 193 -6.98 -2.57 -10.72
N ASP A 194 -7.20 -3.06 -11.96
CA ASP A 194 -6.85 -4.44 -12.32
C ASP A 194 -5.34 -4.69 -12.24
N ASP A 195 -4.53 -3.73 -12.71
CA ASP A 195 -3.06 -3.84 -12.62
C ASP A 195 -2.58 -3.82 -11.17
N LEU A 196 -3.13 -2.95 -10.33
CA LEU A 196 -2.84 -2.91 -8.89
C LEU A 196 -3.24 -4.22 -8.20
N ALA A 197 -4.44 -4.73 -8.49
CA ALA A 197 -4.91 -5.99 -7.89
C ALA A 197 -3.98 -7.16 -8.24
N ARG A 198 -3.49 -7.24 -9.49
CA ARG A 198 -2.51 -8.26 -9.89
C ARG A 198 -1.17 -8.12 -9.17
N ALA A 199 -0.70 -6.88 -8.94
CA ALA A 199 0.52 -6.64 -8.17
C ALA A 199 0.37 -7.11 -6.72
N VAL A 200 -0.75 -6.77 -6.08
CA VAL A 200 -1.04 -7.21 -4.71
C VAL A 200 -1.16 -8.73 -4.62
N LEU A 201 -1.86 -9.37 -5.55
CA LEU A 201 -1.96 -10.84 -5.59
C LEU A 201 -0.58 -11.50 -5.75
N ALA A 202 0.31 -10.95 -6.57
CA ALA A 202 1.67 -11.45 -6.69
C ALA A 202 2.49 -11.24 -5.41
N ALA A 203 2.34 -10.08 -4.76
CA ALA A 203 3.01 -9.78 -3.51
C ALA A 203 2.56 -10.68 -2.34
N LEU A 204 1.29 -11.09 -2.30
CA LEU A 204 0.79 -12.04 -1.29
C LEU A 204 1.44 -13.43 -1.39
N GLU A 205 1.97 -13.79 -2.55
CA GLU A 205 2.68 -15.06 -2.78
C GLU A 205 4.20 -14.93 -2.62
N HIS A 206 4.75 -13.71 -2.67
CA HIS A 206 6.19 -13.44 -2.57
C HIS A 206 6.63 -13.45 -1.11
N ARG A 207 7.44 -14.44 -0.72
CA ARG A 207 7.84 -14.70 0.67
C ARG A 207 9.36 -14.78 0.78
N ASP A 208 10.03 -13.69 0.47
CA ASP A 208 11.50 -13.65 0.45
C ASP A 208 12.02 -12.44 1.27
N GLY A 209 12.05 -12.60 2.59
CA GLY A 209 12.58 -11.60 3.51
C GLY A 209 11.93 -10.22 3.36
N PHE A 210 12.73 -9.18 3.20
CA PHE A 210 12.25 -7.81 2.97
C PHE A 210 12.49 -7.38 1.54
N ASP A 211 11.42 -7.08 0.83
CA ASP A 211 11.48 -6.59 -0.54
C ASP A 211 10.59 -5.36 -0.77
N VAL A 212 11.07 -4.44 -1.62
CA VAL A 212 10.34 -3.25 -2.06
C VAL A 212 10.18 -3.29 -3.57
N PHE A 213 9.02 -2.91 -4.08
CA PHE A 213 8.72 -2.88 -5.52
C PHE A 213 8.03 -1.59 -5.92
N HIS A 214 8.42 -1.02 -7.07
CA HIS A 214 7.69 0.04 -7.74
C HIS A 214 6.50 -0.55 -8.52
N ILE A 215 5.29 -0.11 -8.18
CA ILE A 215 4.05 -0.52 -8.83
C ILE A 215 3.39 0.72 -9.43
N THR A 216 3.61 0.90 -10.73
CA THR A 216 3.25 2.12 -11.46
C THR A 216 2.46 1.78 -12.72
N GLY A 217 1.69 2.73 -13.26
CA GLY A 217 1.26 2.66 -14.64
C GLY A 217 2.46 2.67 -15.61
N THR A 218 2.22 2.53 -16.89
CA THR A 218 3.29 2.56 -17.90
C THR A 218 3.97 3.92 -17.90
N ASP A 219 5.25 3.96 -17.63
CA ASP A 219 6.10 5.13 -17.74
C ASP A 219 6.84 5.11 -19.08
N GLN A 220 6.31 5.83 -20.06
CA GLN A 220 6.91 5.94 -21.40
C GLN A 220 8.25 6.68 -21.37
N ASP A 221 8.48 7.53 -20.36
CA ASP A 221 9.72 8.30 -20.21
C ASP A 221 10.82 7.51 -19.48
N GLY A 222 10.51 6.35 -18.94
CA GLY A 222 11.45 5.49 -18.21
C GLY A 222 11.98 6.10 -16.91
N ARG A 223 11.18 6.96 -16.26
CA ARG A 223 11.56 7.60 -14.99
C ARG A 223 11.43 6.67 -13.80
N TRP A 224 10.44 5.79 -13.82
CA TRP A 224 10.18 4.85 -12.74
C TRP A 224 10.24 3.43 -13.27
N SER A 225 11.28 2.71 -12.88
CA SER A 225 11.51 1.36 -13.38
C SER A 225 10.63 0.33 -12.64
N PRO A 226 9.75 -0.41 -13.34
CA PRO A 226 9.08 -1.58 -12.78
C PRO A 226 9.90 -2.86 -13.00
N ALA A 227 11.18 -2.76 -13.34
CA ALA A 227 12.00 -3.91 -13.75
C ALA A 227 12.06 -4.97 -12.65
N LYS A 228 12.26 -4.58 -11.40
CA LYS A 228 12.29 -5.51 -10.26
C LYS A 228 10.96 -6.24 -10.11
N ALA A 229 9.82 -5.54 -10.19
CA ALA A 229 8.50 -6.16 -10.12
C ALA A 229 8.28 -7.15 -11.26
N ARG A 230 8.71 -6.83 -12.49
CA ARG A 230 8.64 -7.74 -13.63
C ARG A 230 9.49 -8.98 -13.41
N ASP A 231 10.72 -8.83 -12.97
CA ASP A 231 11.69 -9.92 -12.90
C ASP A 231 11.41 -10.85 -11.69
N VAL A 232 10.97 -10.30 -10.55
CA VAL A 232 10.72 -11.02 -9.31
C VAL A 232 9.26 -11.45 -9.17
N LEU A 233 8.32 -10.48 -9.23
CA LEU A 233 6.88 -10.74 -9.06
C LEU A 233 6.20 -11.24 -10.33
N ARG A 234 6.90 -11.26 -11.46
CA ARG A 234 6.32 -11.55 -12.79
C ARG A 234 5.16 -10.61 -13.13
N TRP A 235 5.26 -9.37 -12.66
CA TRP A 235 4.24 -8.35 -12.81
C TRP A 235 4.74 -7.18 -13.68
N GLU A 236 3.89 -6.75 -14.58
CA GLU A 236 4.01 -5.49 -15.32
C GLU A 236 2.61 -4.91 -15.57
N PRO A 237 2.48 -3.58 -15.76
CA PRO A 237 1.19 -2.99 -16.10
C PRO A 237 0.76 -3.47 -17.49
N ARG A 238 -0.50 -3.91 -17.62
CA ARG A 238 -1.09 -4.35 -18.91
C ARG A 238 -1.70 -3.19 -19.67
N ARG A 239 -2.20 -2.19 -18.95
CA ARG A 239 -2.73 -0.96 -19.55
C ARG A 239 -1.57 -0.02 -19.89
N ARG A 240 -1.45 0.32 -21.17
CA ARG A 240 -0.35 1.11 -21.74
C ARG A 240 -0.90 2.28 -22.56
#